data_02064445f7d1839a31029268f2876436
#
_entry.id   02064445f7d1839a31029268f2876436
#
_cell.length_a   1.000
_cell.length_b   1.000
_cell.length_c   1.000
_cell.angle_alpha   90.00
_cell.angle_beta   90.00
_cell.angle_gamma   90.00
#
_symmetry.space_group_name_H-M   'P 1'
#
loop_
_entity.id
_entity.type
_entity.pdbx_description
1 polymer ?
#
loop_
_entity_poly.entity_id
_entity_poly.type
_entity_poly.pdbx_seq_one_letter_code
_entity_poly.pdbx_strand_id
1 'polypeptide(L)'
;MIISERLFKIMDEKEITQMEFSRATGITQSTVADWKRKKTNPAADKIMLICDVLNISPYELLQDSKRLNEREIDYCVISEGTDKYELLVEFDRLDNKQRERVMGFINALSGEH
;
A
#
# COMPACT_ATOMS: atom_id res chain seq x y z
N MET A 1 -15.17 -1.59 -9.98
CA MET A 1 -15.04 -0.63 -8.86
C MET A 1 -14.23 0.57 -9.31
N ILE A 2 -14.75 1.77 -9.07
CA ILE A 2 -14.01 2.98 -9.41
C ILE A 2 -12.99 3.30 -8.30
N ILE A 3 -12.01 4.12 -8.66
CA ILE A 3 -10.91 4.46 -7.74
C ILE A 3 -11.41 5.12 -6.46
N SER A 4 -12.37 6.03 -6.56
CA SER A 4 -12.88 6.73 -5.38
C SER A 4 -13.58 5.80 -4.42
N GLU A 5 -14.28 4.80 -4.90
CA GLU A 5 -14.91 3.79 -4.03
C GLU A 5 -13.83 3.02 -3.26
N ARG A 6 -12.77 2.64 -3.96
CA ARG A 6 -11.65 1.95 -3.32
C ARG A 6 -10.98 2.84 -2.28
N LEU A 7 -10.80 4.12 -2.63
CA LEU A 7 -10.21 5.11 -1.74
C LEU A 7 -11.00 5.22 -0.43
N PHE A 8 -12.31 5.38 -0.51
CA PHE A 8 -13.11 5.53 0.70
C PHE A 8 -13.14 4.26 1.53
N LYS A 9 -13.08 3.11 0.89
CA LYS A 9 -12.98 1.84 1.61
C LYS A 9 -11.68 1.76 2.40
N ILE A 10 -10.57 2.15 1.78
CA ILE A 10 -9.27 2.17 2.45
C ILE A 10 -9.27 3.16 3.61
N MET A 11 -9.86 4.33 3.41
CA MET A 11 -9.96 5.32 4.48
C MET A 11 -10.75 4.77 5.67
N ASP A 12 -11.86 4.08 5.41
CA ASP A 12 -12.64 3.47 6.48
C ASP A 12 -11.84 2.41 7.21
N GLU A 13 -11.12 1.59 6.49
CA GLU A 13 -10.27 0.54 7.09
C GLU A 13 -9.17 1.13 7.98
N LYS A 14 -8.65 2.29 7.60
CA LYS A 14 -7.61 2.98 8.36
C LYS A 14 -8.17 3.98 9.36
N GLU A 15 -9.49 4.10 9.43
CA GLU A 15 -10.18 5.02 10.33
C GLU A 15 -9.76 6.48 10.12
N ILE A 16 -9.63 6.87 8.85
CA ILE A 16 -9.28 8.24 8.45
C ILE A 16 -10.55 8.94 7.97
N THR A 17 -10.85 10.10 8.57
CA THR A 17 -12.01 10.89 8.16
C THR A 17 -11.70 11.72 6.93
N GLN A 18 -12.75 12.20 6.24
CA GLN A 18 -12.57 13.07 5.08
C GLN A 18 -11.86 14.36 5.47
N MET A 19 -12.14 14.88 6.66
CA MET A 19 -11.47 16.08 7.14
C MET A 19 -9.97 15.85 7.33
N GLU A 20 -9.60 14.73 7.96
CA GLU A 20 -8.20 14.37 8.15
C GLU A 20 -7.49 14.16 6.81
N PHE A 21 -8.16 13.49 5.91
CA PHE A 21 -7.62 13.24 4.58
C PHE A 21 -7.41 14.56 3.82
N SER A 22 -8.41 15.45 3.86
CA SER A 22 -8.32 16.76 3.22
C SER A 22 -7.14 17.56 3.78
N ARG A 23 -7.00 17.56 5.09
CA ARG A 23 -5.92 18.29 5.76
C ARG A 23 -4.55 17.75 5.38
N ALA A 24 -4.42 16.43 5.33
CA ALA A 24 -3.14 15.79 5.05
C ALA A 24 -2.72 15.92 3.58
N THR A 25 -3.69 15.89 2.65
CA THR A 25 -3.39 15.95 1.22
C THR A 25 -3.39 17.37 0.66
N GLY A 26 -4.07 18.31 1.35
CA GLY A 26 -4.29 19.63 0.81
C GLY A 26 -5.45 19.70 -0.19
N ILE A 27 -6.13 18.59 -0.44
CA ILE A 27 -7.29 18.55 -1.32
C ILE A 27 -8.50 19.00 -0.51
N THR A 28 -9.32 19.91 -1.07
CA THR A 28 -10.45 20.46 -0.33
C THR A 28 -11.50 19.39 0.00
N GLN A 29 -12.19 19.59 1.13
CA GLN A 29 -13.25 18.66 1.52
C GLN A 29 -14.38 18.61 0.48
N SER A 30 -14.67 19.73 -0.18
CA SER A 30 -15.70 19.76 -1.20
C SER A 30 -15.32 18.88 -2.39
N THR A 31 -14.05 18.86 -2.77
CA THR A 31 -13.56 17.98 -3.84
C THR A 31 -13.69 16.52 -3.45
N VAL A 32 -13.30 16.20 -2.23
CA VAL A 32 -13.40 14.82 -1.74
C VAL A 32 -14.86 14.38 -1.66
N ALA A 33 -15.73 15.24 -1.17
CA ALA A 33 -17.16 14.94 -1.10
C ALA A 33 -17.77 14.77 -2.50
N ASP A 34 -17.29 15.53 -3.48
CA ASP A 34 -17.75 15.39 -4.85
C ASP A 34 -17.40 14.02 -5.43
N TRP A 35 -16.21 13.51 -5.14
CA TRP A 35 -15.84 12.17 -5.60
C TRP A 35 -16.84 11.12 -5.12
N LYS A 36 -17.26 11.25 -3.86
CA LYS A 36 -18.21 10.31 -3.27
C LYS A 36 -19.61 10.48 -3.84
N ARG A 37 -20.08 11.73 -3.92
CA ARG A 37 -21.44 12.04 -4.36
C ARG A 37 -21.64 11.76 -5.84
N LYS A 38 -20.67 12.18 -6.66
CA LYS A 38 -20.76 12.06 -8.11
C LYS A 38 -20.16 10.78 -8.65
N LYS A 39 -19.53 9.99 -7.78
CA LYS A 39 -18.84 8.75 -8.14
C LYS A 39 -17.79 8.98 -9.23
N THR A 40 -17.05 10.08 -9.06
CA THR A 40 -15.94 10.40 -9.95
C THR A 40 -14.62 10.03 -9.31
N ASN A 41 -13.58 9.96 -10.09
CA ASN A 41 -12.25 9.56 -9.61
C ASN A 41 -11.35 10.78 -9.40
N PRO A 42 -10.36 10.66 -8.48
CA PRO A 42 -9.33 11.68 -8.37
C PRO A 42 -8.57 11.84 -9.68
N ALA A 43 -8.06 13.04 -9.94
CA ALA A 43 -7.20 13.25 -11.09
C ALA A 43 -5.91 12.44 -10.97
N ALA A 44 -5.33 12.08 -12.10
CA ALA A 44 -4.14 11.22 -12.11
C ALA A 44 -2.98 11.82 -11.33
N ASP A 45 -2.82 13.13 -11.35
CA ASP A 45 -1.73 13.80 -10.64
C ASP A 45 -1.90 13.78 -9.13
N LYS A 46 -3.06 13.38 -8.63
CA LYS A 46 -3.30 13.25 -7.18
C LYS A 46 -3.06 11.84 -6.65
N ILE A 47 -2.96 10.85 -7.53
CA ILE A 47 -2.87 9.45 -7.11
C ILE A 47 -1.67 9.19 -6.21
N MET A 48 -0.50 9.66 -6.61
CA MET A 48 0.72 9.42 -5.81
C MET A 48 0.65 10.11 -4.45
N LEU A 49 0.11 11.32 -4.41
CA LEU A 49 -0.08 12.06 -3.16
C LEU A 49 -1.02 11.30 -2.21
N ILE A 50 -2.13 10.80 -2.75
CA ILE A 50 -3.10 10.03 -1.98
C ILE A 50 -2.43 8.77 -1.39
N CYS A 51 -1.67 8.08 -2.22
CA CYS A 51 -0.97 6.87 -1.78
C CYS A 51 0.04 7.18 -0.68
N ASP A 52 0.77 8.28 -0.80
CA ASP A 52 1.74 8.68 0.22
C ASP A 52 1.05 8.97 1.55
N VAL A 53 -0.06 9.68 1.52
CA VAL A 53 -0.79 10.05 2.73
C VAL A 53 -1.38 8.82 3.41
N LEU A 54 -1.93 7.90 2.63
CA LEU A 54 -2.55 6.68 3.15
C LEU A 54 -1.54 5.57 3.44
N ASN A 55 -0.30 5.77 3.04
CA ASN A 55 0.76 4.78 3.18
C ASN A 55 0.41 3.46 2.50
N ILE A 56 -0.05 3.58 1.27
CA ILE A 56 -0.39 2.42 0.42
C ILE A 56 0.35 2.56 -0.91
N SER A 57 0.43 1.46 -1.65
CA SER A 57 1.00 1.49 -2.99
C SER A 57 -0.07 1.92 -4.00
N PRO A 58 0.32 2.49 -5.15
CA PRO A 58 -0.64 2.77 -6.22
C PRO A 58 -1.39 1.52 -6.67
N TYR A 59 -0.77 0.35 -6.55
CA TYR A 59 -1.40 -0.90 -6.93
C TYR A 59 -2.60 -1.23 -6.05
N GLU A 60 -2.50 -0.94 -4.76
CA GLU A 60 -3.61 -1.16 -3.84
C GLU A 60 -4.81 -0.26 -4.16
N LEU A 61 -4.53 0.97 -4.57
CA LEU A 61 -5.58 1.93 -4.88
C LEU A 61 -6.21 1.68 -6.25
N LEU A 62 -5.40 1.32 -7.23
CA LEU A 62 -5.85 1.26 -8.62
C LEU A 62 -6.38 -0.09 -9.04
N GLN A 63 -6.08 -1.15 -8.33
CA GLN A 63 -6.53 -2.48 -8.72
C GLN A 63 -7.89 -2.83 -8.13
N ASP A 64 -8.64 -3.58 -8.92
CA ASP A 64 -9.90 -4.15 -8.47
C ASP A 64 -9.60 -5.26 -7.46
N SER A 65 -10.31 -5.27 -6.35
CA SER A 65 -10.12 -6.28 -5.32
C SER A 65 -10.36 -7.70 -5.85
N LYS A 66 -11.24 -7.84 -6.83
CA LYS A 66 -11.48 -9.13 -7.46
C LYS A 66 -10.22 -9.64 -8.18
N ARG A 67 -9.52 -8.73 -8.86
CA ARG A 67 -8.28 -9.10 -9.53
C ARG A 67 -7.19 -9.49 -8.55
N LEU A 68 -7.13 -8.85 -7.41
CA LEU A 68 -6.17 -9.19 -6.36
C LEU A 68 -6.41 -10.60 -5.84
N ASN A 69 -7.68 -11.02 -5.78
CA ASN A 69 -8.01 -12.36 -5.33
C ASN A 69 -7.72 -13.42 -6.38
N GLU A 70 -7.75 -13.06 -7.65
CA GLU A 70 -7.54 -13.98 -8.77
C GLU A 70 -6.08 -14.13 -9.16
N ARG A 71 -5.24 -13.20 -8.75
CA ARG A 71 -3.84 -13.16 -9.17
C ARG A 71 -2.94 -12.97 -7.98
N GLU A 72 -1.89 -13.75 -7.94
CA GLU A 72 -0.84 -13.54 -6.96
C GLU A 72 -0.05 -12.29 -7.34
N ILE A 73 0.37 -11.56 -6.33
CA ILE A 73 1.22 -10.41 -6.54
C ILE A 73 2.67 -10.85 -6.47
N ASP A 74 3.40 -10.66 -7.55
CA ASP A 74 4.80 -11.09 -7.65
C ASP A 74 5.76 -10.11 -7.02
N TYR A 75 5.28 -9.00 -6.55
CA TYR A 75 6.14 -7.96 -5.99
C TYR A 75 5.40 -7.21 -4.88
N CYS A 76 6.17 -6.55 -4.07
CA CYS A 76 5.61 -5.67 -3.04
C CYS A 76 6.47 -4.40 -2.98
N VAL A 77 5.88 -3.33 -2.44
CA VAL A 77 6.57 -2.06 -2.28
C VAL A 77 7.03 -1.94 -0.83
N ILE A 78 8.33 -1.75 -0.65
CA ILE A 78 8.93 -1.62 0.67
C ILE A 78 9.66 -0.27 0.75
N SER A 79 9.27 0.53 1.74
CA SER A 79 9.79 1.88 1.87
C SER A 79 11.17 1.89 2.51
N GLU A 80 12.03 2.81 2.05
CA GLU A 80 13.31 3.04 2.68
C GLU A 80 13.11 3.45 4.14
N GLY A 81 14.07 3.13 4.97
CA GLY A 81 14.01 3.48 6.38
C GLY A 81 13.21 2.54 7.25
N THR A 82 12.66 1.49 6.66
CA THR A 82 11.96 0.45 7.43
C THR A 82 12.88 -0.72 7.70
N ASP A 83 12.55 -1.49 8.72
CA ASP A 83 13.31 -2.71 9.05
C ASP A 83 13.31 -3.69 7.88
N LYS A 84 12.21 -3.78 7.16
CA LYS A 84 12.10 -4.66 5.99
C LYS A 84 13.08 -4.25 4.90
N TYR A 85 13.18 -2.95 4.66
CA TYR A 85 14.10 -2.44 3.65
C TYR A 85 15.55 -2.75 4.03
N GLU A 86 15.92 -2.49 5.28
CA GLU A 86 17.26 -2.77 5.77
C GLU A 86 17.59 -4.25 5.68
N LEU A 87 16.65 -5.09 6.05
CA LEU A 87 16.83 -6.54 5.96
C LEU A 87 17.11 -6.96 4.52
N LEU A 88 16.37 -6.42 3.56
CA LEU A 88 16.56 -6.76 2.15
C LEU A 88 17.91 -6.31 1.62
N VAL A 89 18.36 -5.12 2.02
CA VAL A 89 19.68 -4.62 1.61
C VAL A 89 20.77 -5.57 2.12
N GLU A 90 20.69 -5.95 3.38
CA GLU A 90 21.69 -6.87 3.95
C GLU A 90 21.61 -8.25 3.32
N PHE A 91 20.40 -8.74 3.07
CA PHE A 91 20.21 -10.03 2.42
C PHE A 91 20.83 -10.06 1.03
N ASP A 92 20.70 -8.96 0.27
CA ASP A 92 21.25 -8.88 -1.08
C ASP A 92 22.78 -8.90 -1.10
N ARG A 93 23.43 -8.55 0.00
CA ARG A 93 24.87 -8.59 0.11
C ARG A 93 25.41 -9.99 0.34
N LEU A 94 24.57 -10.93 0.67
CA LEU A 94 24.95 -12.29 0.97
C LEU A 94 25.09 -13.14 -0.28
N ASP A 95 25.93 -14.16 -0.22
CA ASP A 95 26.01 -15.14 -1.30
C ASP A 95 24.89 -16.18 -1.15
N ASN A 96 24.78 -17.09 -2.11
CA ASN A 96 23.68 -18.06 -2.10
C ASN A 96 23.66 -18.96 -0.88
N LYS A 97 24.83 -19.39 -0.40
CA LYS A 97 24.90 -20.24 0.78
C LYS A 97 24.45 -19.49 2.02
N GLN A 98 24.88 -18.24 2.13
CA GLN A 98 24.49 -17.41 3.27
C GLN A 98 23.00 -17.12 3.26
N ARG A 99 22.44 -16.88 2.09
CA ARG A 99 20.99 -16.65 1.94
C ARG A 99 20.20 -17.88 2.37
N GLU A 100 20.67 -19.07 2.00
CA GLU A 100 20.03 -20.31 2.41
C GLU A 100 20.04 -20.46 3.93
N ARG A 101 21.12 -20.10 4.58
CA ARG A 101 21.21 -20.14 6.05
C ARG A 101 20.22 -19.19 6.69
N VAL A 102 20.10 -17.97 6.13
CA VAL A 102 19.16 -16.98 6.65
C VAL A 102 17.73 -17.51 6.51
N MET A 103 17.39 -18.05 5.36
CA MET A 103 16.06 -18.59 5.14
C MET A 103 15.76 -19.77 6.06
N GLY A 104 16.75 -20.64 6.29
CA GLY A 104 16.61 -21.74 7.22
C GLY A 104 16.36 -21.26 8.63
N PHE A 105 17.08 -20.22 9.04
CA PHE A 105 16.90 -19.63 10.37
C PHE A 105 15.50 -19.03 10.53
N ILE A 106 15.04 -18.30 9.54
CA ILE A 106 13.71 -17.70 9.55
C ILE A 106 12.64 -18.79 9.63
N ASN A 107 12.79 -19.84 8.82
CA ASN A 107 11.85 -20.96 8.84
C ASN A 107 11.80 -21.63 10.21
N ALA A 108 12.96 -21.78 10.86
CA ALA A 108 13.03 -22.37 12.19
C ALA A 108 12.31 -21.51 13.23
N LEU A 109 12.40 -20.18 13.08
CA LEU A 109 11.73 -19.28 14.01
C LEU A 109 10.22 -19.26 13.83
N SER A 110 9.76 -19.34 12.60
CA SER A 110 8.33 -19.23 12.31
C SER A 110 7.61 -20.57 12.33
N GLY A 111 8.38 -21.58 12.13
CA GLY A 111 7.80 -22.86 11.98
C GLY A 111 7.66 -23.66 13.13
N GLU A 112 8.10 -23.53 13.75
CA GLU A 112 8.01 -24.31 14.39
C GLU A 112 7.19 -25.08 14.61
N HIS A 113 7.06 -25.50 14.44
CA HIS A 113 6.06 -26.39 14.59
C HIS A 113 6.45 -27.71 14.58
#